data_2a69dc92dbdff6c31f65b99a212af261
#
_entry.id   2a69dc92dbdff6c31f65b99a212af261
#
_cell.length_a   1.000
_cell.length_b   1.000
_cell.length_c   1.000
_cell.angle_alpha   90.00
_cell.angle_beta   90.00
_cell.angle_gamma   90.00
#
_symmetry.space_group_name_H-M   'P 1'
#
loop_
_entity.id
_entity.type
_entity.pdbx_description
1 polymer ?
#
loop_
_entity_poly.entity_id
_entity_poly.type
_entity_poly.pdbx_seq_one_letter_code
_entity_poly.pdbx_strand_id
1 'polypeptide(L)'
;MLVSSQDDMHESMQFLKEAAVALEYDDREFNLLAGLSREVRVAMPLQRDDGSIETYYGYRVQHHNALGPYKGGLRYHPSVNLNELRWLACLMSLKTALVELPLGGAKGGIDCD
;
A
#
# COMPACT_ATOMS: atom_id res chain seq x y z
N MET A 1 -17.40 -8.03 14.95
CA MET A 1 -16.21 -8.87 14.84
C MET A 1 -15.18 -8.07 14.04
N LEU A 2 -14.22 -7.48 14.73
CA LEU A 2 -13.13 -6.74 14.07
C LEU A 2 -12.16 -7.78 13.52
N VAL A 3 -12.24 -8.04 12.23
CA VAL A 3 -11.20 -8.80 11.53
C VAL A 3 -9.91 -7.99 11.66
N SER A 4 -8.86 -8.57 12.21
CA SER A 4 -7.60 -7.86 12.43
C SER A 4 -6.98 -7.53 11.07
N SER A 5 -6.37 -6.36 10.94
CA SER A 5 -5.70 -5.90 9.70
C SER A 5 -4.60 -6.86 9.20
N GLN A 6 -4.12 -7.75 10.06
CA GLN A 6 -3.17 -8.81 9.69
C GLN A 6 -3.85 -9.96 8.93
N ASP A 7 -5.10 -10.30 9.30
CA ASP A 7 -5.84 -11.37 8.63
C ASP A 7 -6.23 -10.95 7.21
N ASP A 8 -6.67 -9.69 7.02
CA ASP A 8 -7.02 -9.14 5.71
C ASP A 8 -5.82 -9.14 4.74
N MET A 9 -4.63 -8.80 5.24
CA MET A 9 -3.42 -8.81 4.44
C MET A 9 -2.99 -10.23 4.08
N HIS A 10 -3.18 -11.18 4.99
CA HIS A 10 -2.85 -12.59 4.74
C HIS A 10 -3.77 -13.20 3.68
N GLU A 11 -5.08 -12.98 3.75
CA GLU A 11 -6.05 -13.43 2.75
C GLU A 11 -5.75 -12.84 1.37
N SER A 12 -5.38 -11.58 1.33
CA SER A 12 -5.09 -10.84 0.12
C SER A 12 -3.80 -11.30 -0.57
N MET A 13 -2.78 -11.62 0.21
CA MET A 13 -1.54 -12.22 -0.31
C MET A 13 -1.78 -13.67 -0.78
N GLN A 14 -2.69 -14.40 -0.13
CA GLN A 14 -3.10 -15.74 -0.56
C GLN A 14 -3.74 -15.70 -1.95
N PHE A 15 -4.61 -14.72 -2.20
CA PHE A 15 -5.23 -14.53 -3.52
C PHE A 15 -4.19 -14.29 -4.62
N LEU A 16 -3.21 -13.43 -4.36
CA LEU A 16 -2.11 -13.17 -5.30
C LEU A 16 -1.28 -14.44 -5.55
N LYS A 17 -1.03 -15.23 -4.51
CA LYS A 17 -0.29 -16.49 -4.60
C LYS A 17 -1.04 -17.52 -5.44
N GLU A 18 -2.34 -17.66 -5.25
CA GLU A 18 -3.19 -18.55 -6.05
C GLU A 18 -3.17 -18.15 -7.54
N ALA A 19 -3.22 -16.86 -7.83
CA ALA A 19 -3.11 -16.36 -9.20
C ALA A 19 -1.72 -16.68 -9.81
N ALA A 20 -0.65 -16.51 -9.05
CA ALA A 20 0.70 -16.86 -9.49
C ALA A 20 0.86 -18.36 -9.79
N VAL A 21 0.29 -19.21 -8.95
CA VAL A 21 0.26 -20.67 -9.18
C VAL A 21 -0.50 -21.01 -10.46
N ALA A 22 -1.66 -20.40 -10.68
CA ALA A 22 -2.46 -20.58 -11.89
C ALA A 22 -1.73 -20.15 -13.17
N LEU A 23 -0.81 -19.19 -13.06
CA LEU A 23 0.05 -18.72 -14.15
C LEU A 23 1.37 -19.49 -14.27
N GLU A 24 1.55 -20.54 -13.45
CA GLU A 24 2.77 -21.36 -13.40
C GLU A 24 4.04 -20.57 -13.04
N TYR A 25 3.88 -19.49 -12.25
CA TYR A 25 4.99 -18.72 -11.73
C TYR A 25 5.68 -19.45 -10.57
N ASP A 26 6.99 -19.43 -10.56
CA ASP A 26 7.78 -19.97 -9.44
C ASP A 26 7.79 -18.99 -8.23
N ASP A 27 8.36 -19.45 -7.10
CA ASP A 27 8.43 -18.63 -5.88
C ASP A 27 9.25 -17.34 -6.07
N ARG A 28 10.23 -17.34 -6.93
CA ARG A 28 11.05 -16.17 -7.25
C ARG A 28 10.25 -15.13 -8.02
N GLU A 29 9.50 -15.55 -9.03
CA GLU A 29 8.61 -14.69 -9.80
C GLU A 29 7.49 -14.12 -8.92
N PHE A 30 6.90 -14.95 -8.07
CA PHE A 30 5.92 -14.49 -7.09
C PHE A 30 6.50 -13.44 -6.14
N ASN A 31 7.69 -13.65 -5.61
CA ASN A 31 8.33 -12.68 -4.70
C ASN A 31 8.64 -11.34 -5.39
N LEU A 32 8.96 -11.35 -6.68
CA LEU A 32 9.12 -10.12 -7.47
C LEU A 32 7.79 -9.35 -7.61
N LEU A 33 6.68 -10.06 -7.83
CA LEU A 33 5.36 -9.44 -7.94
C LEU A 33 4.81 -8.93 -6.61
N ALA A 34 5.05 -9.66 -5.54
CA ALA A 34 4.55 -9.32 -4.20
C ALA A 34 5.41 -8.30 -3.46
N GLY A 35 6.67 -8.15 -3.86
CA GLY A 35 7.64 -7.29 -3.21
C GLY A 35 7.32 -5.81 -3.36
N LEU A 36 7.71 -5.03 -2.36
CA LEU A 36 7.56 -3.58 -2.33
C LEU A 36 8.88 -2.91 -2.72
N SER A 37 8.81 -1.87 -3.56
CA SER A 37 10.00 -1.15 -4.00
C SER A 37 10.52 -0.18 -2.94
N ARG A 38 9.61 0.53 -2.28
CA ARG A 38 9.99 1.60 -1.34
C ARG A 38 8.86 1.91 -0.37
N GLU A 39 9.27 2.20 0.86
CA GLU A 39 8.40 2.75 1.90
C GLU A 39 9.03 4.02 2.47
N VAL A 40 8.20 5.04 2.67
CA VAL A 40 8.61 6.29 3.31
C VAL A 40 7.67 6.55 4.47
N ARG A 41 8.23 6.84 5.64
CA ARG A 41 7.49 7.32 6.81
C ARG A 41 8.03 8.70 7.17
N VAL A 42 7.15 9.65 7.38
CA VAL A 42 7.51 11.01 7.76
C VAL A 42 6.77 11.43 9.02
N ALA A 43 7.46 12.14 9.91
CA ALA A 43 6.85 12.83 11.03
C ALA A 43 6.52 14.27 10.58
N MET A 44 5.29 14.69 10.82
CA MET A 44 4.78 16.00 10.42
C MET A 44 4.27 16.75 11.65
N PRO A 45 5.12 17.55 12.33
CA PRO A 45 4.65 18.40 13.41
C PRO A 45 3.75 19.51 12.83
N LEU A 46 2.56 19.63 13.40
CA LEU A 46 1.56 20.63 13.03
C LEU A 46 1.26 21.52 14.24
N GLN A 47 1.40 22.82 14.09
CA GLN A 47 0.93 23.78 15.06
C GLN A 47 -0.55 24.07 14.83
N ARG A 48 -1.36 23.81 15.87
CA ARG A 48 -2.80 24.10 15.86
C ARG A 48 -3.08 25.59 16.13
N ASP A 49 -4.29 26.04 15.87
CA ASP A 49 -4.72 27.42 16.07
C ASP A 49 -4.62 27.86 17.54
N ASP A 50 -4.73 26.95 18.49
CA ASP A 50 -4.55 27.20 19.92
C ASP A 50 -3.08 27.30 20.37
N GLY A 51 -2.13 27.15 19.43
CA GLY A 51 -0.69 27.17 19.66
C GLY A 51 -0.07 25.85 20.09
N SER A 52 -0.87 24.80 20.32
CA SER A 52 -0.35 23.46 20.61
C SER A 52 0.31 22.83 19.38
N ILE A 53 1.25 21.92 19.61
CA ILE A 53 1.92 21.18 18.53
C ILE A 53 1.55 19.72 18.67
N GLU A 54 1.08 19.14 17.57
CA GLU A 54 0.78 17.71 17.46
C GLU A 54 1.57 17.12 16.28
N THR A 55 2.14 15.95 16.47
CA THR A 55 2.90 15.27 15.41
C THR A 55 2.06 14.18 14.79
N TYR A 56 1.82 14.29 13.49
CA TYR A 56 1.19 13.27 12.67
C TYR A 56 2.24 12.47 11.91
N TYR A 57 1.91 11.23 11.57
CA TYR A 57 2.77 10.39 10.77
C TYR A 57 2.11 10.12 9.42
N GLY A 58 2.85 10.41 8.38
CA GLY A 58 2.46 10.11 7.00
C GLY A 58 3.31 8.98 6.44
N TYR A 59 2.69 8.22 5.54
CA TYR A 59 3.30 7.06 4.90
C TYR A 59 3.09 7.13 3.39
N ARG A 60 4.07 6.68 2.63
CA ARG A 60 3.94 6.39 1.21
C ARG A 60 4.55 5.04 0.92
N VAL A 61 3.75 4.10 0.44
CA VAL A 61 4.19 2.78 0.00
C VAL A 61 4.17 2.73 -1.52
N GLN A 62 5.29 2.35 -2.12
CA GLN A 62 5.46 2.19 -3.56
C GLN A 62 5.65 0.70 -3.85
N HIS A 63 4.70 0.09 -4.55
CA HIS A 63 4.74 -1.34 -4.86
C HIS A 63 5.72 -1.61 -6.00
N HIS A 64 5.41 -1.22 -7.22
CA HIS A 64 6.37 -1.24 -8.34
C HIS A 64 5.96 -0.27 -9.46
N ASN A 65 6.91 0.03 -10.33
CA ASN A 65 6.74 0.96 -11.44
C ASN A 65 7.08 0.32 -12.81
N ALA A 66 6.94 -1.00 -12.92
CA ALA A 66 7.26 -1.72 -14.16
C ALA A 66 6.43 -1.25 -15.37
N LEU A 67 5.16 -0.87 -15.14
CA LEU A 67 4.24 -0.39 -16.18
C LEU A 67 4.24 1.14 -16.34
N GLY A 68 4.85 1.88 -15.44
CA GLY A 68 4.88 3.33 -15.46
C GLY A 68 5.01 3.97 -14.09
N PRO A 69 4.88 5.30 -13.99
CA PRO A 69 5.04 6.03 -12.74
C PRO A 69 4.09 5.54 -11.65
N TYR A 70 4.54 5.61 -10.40
CA TYR A 70 3.72 5.26 -9.24
C TYR A 70 2.47 6.11 -9.14
N LYS A 71 1.32 5.48 -8.98
CA LYS A 71 0.01 6.11 -8.83
C LYS A 71 -0.77 5.42 -7.72
N GLY A 72 -1.37 6.21 -6.86
CA GLY A 72 -2.27 5.74 -5.79
C GLY A 72 -2.83 6.90 -4.99
N GLY A 73 -3.88 6.62 -4.21
CA GLY A 73 -4.53 7.60 -3.37
C GLY A 73 -3.77 7.93 -2.09
N LEU A 74 -4.35 8.87 -1.33
CA LEU A 74 -3.93 9.24 0.02
C LEU A 74 -5.14 9.11 0.95
N ARG A 75 -5.01 8.31 2.01
CA ARG A 75 -6.05 8.10 3.00
C ARG A 75 -5.76 8.90 4.27
N TYR A 76 -6.77 9.60 4.77
CA TYR A 76 -6.73 10.29 6.07
C TYR A 76 -7.67 9.54 7.01
N HIS A 77 -7.14 8.85 7.99
CA HIS A 77 -7.94 8.12 8.98
C HIS A 77 -7.07 7.71 10.18
N PRO A 78 -7.61 7.70 11.42
CA PRO A 78 -6.86 7.29 12.60
C PRO A 78 -6.46 5.81 12.60
N SER A 79 -7.09 4.96 11.79
CA SER A 79 -6.72 3.55 11.63
C SER A 79 -5.66 3.28 10.59
N VAL A 80 -5.13 4.30 9.90
CA VAL A 80 -4.08 4.14 8.90
C VAL A 80 -2.86 3.47 9.51
N ASN A 81 -2.42 2.39 8.91
CA ASN A 81 -1.22 1.68 9.29
C ASN A 81 -0.45 1.18 8.06
N LEU A 82 0.80 0.88 8.26
CA LEU A 82 1.71 0.52 7.18
C LEU A 82 1.32 -0.80 6.49
N ASN A 83 0.83 -1.78 7.24
CA ASN A 83 0.41 -3.07 6.68
C ASN A 83 -0.76 -2.93 5.70
N GLU A 84 -1.77 -2.15 6.08
CA GLU A 84 -2.89 -1.83 5.19
C GLU A 84 -2.42 -1.12 3.92
N LEU A 85 -1.54 -0.13 4.06
CA LEU A 85 -1.02 0.63 2.92
C LEU A 85 -0.17 -0.22 1.97
N ARG A 86 0.59 -1.16 2.47
CA ARG A 86 1.33 -2.14 1.66
C ARG A 86 0.40 -2.92 0.75
N TRP A 87 -0.66 -3.45 1.32
CA TRP A 87 -1.67 -4.17 0.56
C TRP A 87 -2.38 -3.28 -0.46
N LEU A 88 -2.80 -2.09 -0.06
CA LEU A 88 -3.47 -1.15 -0.96
C LEU A 88 -2.56 -0.68 -2.10
N ALA A 89 -1.26 -0.53 -1.87
CA ALA A 89 -0.29 -0.23 -2.92
C ALA A 89 -0.17 -1.38 -3.94
N CYS A 90 -0.15 -2.62 -3.47
CA CYS A 90 -0.19 -3.80 -4.34
C CYS A 90 -1.48 -3.84 -5.18
N LEU A 91 -2.64 -3.62 -4.56
CA LEU A 91 -3.92 -3.52 -5.27
C LEU A 91 -3.91 -2.44 -6.34
N MET A 92 -3.27 -1.30 -6.07
CA MET A 92 -3.16 -0.24 -7.08
C MET A 92 -2.38 -0.68 -8.31
N SER A 93 -1.29 -1.44 -8.15
CA SER A 93 -0.57 -2.04 -9.29
C SER A 93 -1.46 -2.98 -10.09
N LEU A 94 -2.21 -3.85 -9.41
CA LEU A 94 -3.12 -4.79 -10.07
C LEU A 94 -4.27 -4.06 -10.78
N LYS A 95 -4.84 -3.03 -10.18
CA LYS A 95 -5.92 -2.23 -10.78
C LYS A 95 -5.48 -1.51 -12.05
N THR A 96 -4.33 -0.87 -12.03
CA THR A 96 -3.81 -0.16 -13.22
C THR A 96 -3.42 -1.15 -14.32
N ALA A 97 -2.84 -2.29 -13.98
CA ALA A 97 -2.53 -3.35 -14.94
C ALA A 97 -3.79 -3.95 -15.58
N LEU A 98 -4.84 -4.18 -14.77
CA LEU A 98 -6.10 -4.78 -15.25
C LEU A 98 -6.78 -3.93 -16.33
N VAL A 99 -6.72 -2.61 -16.21
CA VAL A 99 -7.31 -1.66 -17.19
C VAL A 99 -6.28 -1.13 -18.19
N GLU A 100 -5.09 -1.73 -18.23
CA GLU A 100 -4.01 -1.41 -19.17
C GLU A 100 -3.54 0.06 -19.13
N LEU A 101 -3.54 0.66 -17.94
CA LEU A 101 -2.96 1.98 -17.73
C LEU A 101 -1.43 1.89 -17.58
N PRO A 102 -0.67 2.81 -18.19
CA PRO A 102 0.80 2.83 -18.07
C PRO A 102 1.25 3.44 -16.74
N LEU A 103 0.79 2.86 -15.63
CA LEU A 103 1.04 3.35 -14.28
C LEU A 103 1.38 2.18 -13.34
N GLY A 104 2.31 2.44 -12.44
CA GLY A 104 2.59 1.55 -11.31
C GLY A 104 1.66 1.81 -10.12
N GLY A 105 1.84 1.05 -9.04
CA GLY A 105 1.00 1.11 -7.85
C GLY A 105 1.70 1.71 -6.64
N ALA A 106 0.99 2.60 -5.97
CA ALA A 106 1.39 3.17 -4.69
C ALA A 106 0.16 3.47 -3.82
N LYS A 107 0.39 3.68 -2.53
CA LYS A 107 -0.64 4.15 -1.60
C LYS A 107 0.00 5.00 -0.52
N GLY A 108 -0.69 6.06 -0.14
CA GLY A 108 -0.32 6.90 0.97
C GLY A 108 -1.39 6.90 2.06
N GLY A 109 -1.00 7.33 3.24
CA GLY A 109 -1.93 7.52 4.35
C GLY A 109 -1.34 8.42 5.42
N ILE A 110 -2.22 9.12 6.11
CA ILE A 110 -1.87 9.92 7.28
C ILE A 110 -2.73 9.43 8.44
N ASP A 111 -2.06 9.08 9.54
CA ASP A 111 -2.70 8.70 10.80
C ASP A 111 -3.22 9.97 11.48
N CYS A 112 -4.47 10.31 11.25
CA CYS A 112 -5.15 11.50 11.81
C CYS A 112 -6.66 11.36 11.82
N ASP A 113 -7.30 12.16 12.64
CA ASP A 113 -8.77 12.30 12.68
C ASP A 113 -9.28 13.13 11.50
#